data_ef10018fde2d0d7f23c75b40733e0890
#
_entry.id   ef10018fde2d0d7f23c75b40733e0890
#
_cell.length_a   1.000
_cell.length_b   1.000
_cell.length_c   1.000
_cell.angle_alpha   90.00
_cell.angle_beta   90.00
_cell.angle_gamma   90.00
#
_symmetry.space_group_name_H-M   'P 1'
#
loop_
_entity.id
_entity.type
_entity.pdbx_description
1 polymer ?
#
loop_
_entity_poly.entity_id
_entity_poly.type
_entity_poly.pdbx_seq_one_letter_code
_entity_poly.pdbx_strand_id
1 'polypeptide(L)'
;MTATHGNAKHAKPAKNPSKGFLAGLAALAFLFVTVSSARAGDRYALVVTGASGGDAYAQKYATWRVSFVETLRGKFHYEPQRLIVLAETQSEGVPIATRENVRRAFADLRARMTRDDQLLVLLIGHGTSLDGDEAKFNLVGPDLSASEWGDLMRPLPGRLVVVNTTGASFPFLRKLAGKGRVVLTATDAAAQQFETVFPEFFVRAFDDPAADLDRNLRVSMWEAFTYASAGVRQWFEQKGQLATERPLLDDTGAGIGREAQNPGTDGAIARVTYLEPDAVLALPADTRLAGLMRRRAELDTQLEELKARKESTPPDRYDADLEKLLVEIARISAQIRAKS
;
A
#
# COMPACT_ATOMS: atom_id res chain seq x y z
N MET A 1 26.62 -1.46 86.14
CA MET A 1 26.38 -0.31 86.99
C MET A 1 25.08 0.32 86.47
N THR A 2 24.09 -0.01 87.15
CA THR A 2 23.14 0.80 87.90
C THR A 2 22.18 1.59 87.00
N ALA A 3 20.94 1.15 86.88
CA ALA A 3 19.78 1.37 87.75
C ALA A 3 19.23 2.78 87.52
N THR A 4 17.99 3.12 87.40
CA THR A 4 16.77 2.64 88.00
C THR A 4 15.58 3.52 87.47
N HIS A 5 14.43 2.97 87.28
CA HIS A 5 13.12 3.36 87.88
C HIS A 5 12.55 4.75 87.59
N GLY A 6 11.35 4.97 87.30
CA GLY A 6 10.06 4.43 87.74
C GLY A 6 8.92 5.17 87.05
N ASN A 7 7.90 4.53 86.81
CA ASN A 7 6.59 4.40 87.42
C ASN A 7 5.75 5.69 87.45
N ALA A 8 4.68 5.63 86.79
CA ALA A 8 3.30 5.28 87.07
C ALA A 8 2.31 6.48 87.12
N LYS A 9 1.22 6.42 86.54
CA LYS A 9 -0.14 6.21 86.92
C LYS A 9 -1.19 7.17 86.29
N HIS A 10 -2.18 6.51 85.77
CA HIS A 10 -3.66 6.83 85.90
C HIS A 10 -4.14 8.21 85.43
N ALA A 11 -5.14 8.33 84.55
CA ALA A 11 -6.49 7.88 84.65
C ALA A 11 -7.31 8.20 83.37
N LYS A 12 -8.26 7.35 83.07
CA LYS A 12 -9.48 7.61 82.26
C LYS A 12 -10.47 8.44 83.06
N PRO A 13 -11.63 8.96 82.57
CA PRO A 13 -12.34 8.63 81.30
C PRO A 13 -13.18 9.80 80.71
N ALA A 14 -13.79 9.47 79.57
CA ALA A 14 -15.16 9.74 79.11
C ALA A 14 -15.53 11.03 78.37
N LYS A 15 -16.05 10.85 77.23
CA LYS A 15 -17.39 11.01 76.60
C LYS A 15 -17.41 11.66 75.27
N ASN A 16 -17.98 10.90 74.35
CA ASN A 16 -18.60 11.30 73.06
C ASN A 16 -19.75 12.30 73.31
N PRO A 17 -20.40 12.94 72.31
CA PRO A 17 -20.28 12.84 70.83
C PRO A 17 -20.48 14.21 70.14
N SER A 18 -20.11 14.29 68.87
CA SER A 18 -20.94 15.08 67.96
C SER A 18 -20.59 14.71 66.51
N LYS A 19 -21.65 14.45 65.78
CA LYS A 19 -21.71 14.14 64.33
C LYS A 19 -21.16 15.30 63.49
N GLY A 20 -20.12 15.05 62.70
CA GLY A 20 -19.66 15.95 61.69
C GLY A 20 -19.67 15.22 60.38
N PHE A 21 -20.63 15.55 59.54
CA PHE A 21 -20.76 15.13 58.15
C PHE A 21 -19.57 15.67 57.38
N LEU A 22 -18.64 14.83 56.98
CA LEU A 22 -17.59 15.17 56.01
C LEU A 22 -17.96 14.51 54.67
N ALA A 23 -18.52 15.34 53.79
CA ALA A 23 -18.75 15.03 52.40
C ALA A 23 -17.41 14.79 51.72
N GLY A 24 -17.13 13.54 51.37
CA GLY A 24 -16.01 13.17 50.55
C GLY A 24 -16.25 13.62 49.09
N LEU A 25 -15.56 14.65 48.65
CA LEU A 25 -15.44 15.00 47.25
C LEU A 25 -14.61 13.90 46.57
N ALA A 26 -15.28 12.93 45.96
CA ALA A 26 -14.64 12.03 44.98
C ALA A 26 -14.38 12.85 43.73
N ALA A 27 -13.15 13.31 43.57
CA ALA A 27 -12.67 13.85 42.29
C ALA A 27 -12.64 12.72 41.27
N LEU A 28 -13.67 12.61 40.42
CA LEU A 28 -13.66 11.82 39.21
C LEU A 28 -12.67 12.48 38.27
N ALA A 29 -11.42 12.00 38.25
CA ALA A 29 -10.49 12.30 37.19
C ALA A 29 -11.01 11.60 35.91
N PHE A 30 -11.76 12.33 35.09
CA PHE A 30 -12.02 11.95 33.71
C PHE A 30 -10.68 11.95 33.01
N LEU A 31 -10.06 10.76 32.88
CA LEU A 31 -9.06 10.51 31.90
C LEU A 31 -9.72 10.71 30.52
N PHE A 32 -9.55 11.88 29.96
CA PHE A 32 -9.75 12.08 28.53
C PHE A 32 -8.68 11.22 27.85
N VAL A 33 -9.00 9.95 27.61
CA VAL A 33 -8.32 9.19 26.57
C VAL A 33 -8.68 9.90 25.27
N THR A 34 -7.81 10.80 24.84
CA THR A 34 -7.85 11.28 23.47
C THR A 34 -7.61 10.06 22.62
N VAL A 35 -8.67 9.44 22.12
CA VAL A 35 -8.60 8.51 21.02
C VAL A 35 -8.06 9.36 19.86
N SER A 36 -6.74 9.37 19.72
CA SER A 36 -6.13 9.82 18.47
C SER A 36 -6.71 8.89 17.41
N SER A 37 -7.71 9.37 16.68
CA SER A 37 -8.13 8.74 15.45
C SER A 37 -6.84 8.54 14.66
N ALA A 38 -6.41 7.30 14.50
CA ALA A 38 -5.30 6.99 13.63
C ALA A 38 -5.69 7.55 12.26
N ARG A 39 -5.12 8.70 11.92
CA ARG A 39 -5.34 9.31 10.61
C ARG A 39 -4.69 8.37 9.62
N ALA A 40 -5.46 7.80 8.72
CA ALA A 40 -4.91 7.09 7.59
C ALA A 40 -3.86 8.00 6.94
N GLY A 41 -2.67 7.47 6.72
CA GLY A 41 -1.58 8.24 6.12
C GLY A 41 -1.96 8.77 4.74
N ASP A 42 -1.30 9.82 4.34
CA ASP A 42 -1.54 10.44 3.03
C ASP A 42 -1.03 9.52 1.89
N ARG A 43 -1.66 9.62 0.73
CA ARG A 43 -1.28 8.89 -0.47
C ARG A 43 -0.56 9.82 -1.43
N TYR A 44 0.67 9.44 -1.78
CA TYR A 44 1.51 10.13 -2.77
C TYR A 44 1.67 9.25 -3.99
N ALA A 45 1.83 9.87 -5.16
CA ALA A 45 2.20 9.17 -6.39
C ALA A 45 3.24 9.96 -7.17
N LEU A 46 4.24 9.24 -7.69
CA LEU A 46 5.20 9.71 -8.67
C LEU A 46 5.04 8.85 -9.93
N VAL A 47 4.49 9.45 -10.98
CA VAL A 47 4.31 8.79 -12.27
C VAL A 47 5.36 9.35 -13.23
N VAL A 48 6.26 8.49 -13.73
CA VAL A 48 7.35 8.89 -14.61
C VAL A 48 7.19 8.19 -15.95
N THR A 49 7.03 8.98 -17.01
CA THR A 49 7.09 8.49 -18.39
C THR A 49 8.44 8.86 -18.97
N GLY A 50 9.26 7.86 -19.26
CA GLY A 50 10.62 8.02 -19.78
C GLY A 50 10.66 8.36 -21.26
N ALA A 51 11.87 8.39 -21.83
CA ALA A 51 12.09 8.60 -23.24
C ALA A 51 11.47 7.45 -24.06
N SER A 52 10.68 7.81 -25.06
CA SER A 52 9.93 6.83 -25.88
C SER A 52 10.75 6.26 -27.05
N GLY A 53 11.69 7.03 -27.57
CA GLY A 53 12.46 6.66 -28.74
C GLY A 53 11.68 6.73 -30.06
N GLY A 54 10.43 7.20 -30.07
CA GLY A 54 9.64 7.39 -31.28
C GLY A 54 8.17 7.70 -31.05
N ASP A 55 7.51 8.32 -32.02
CA ASP A 55 6.15 8.87 -31.89
C ASP A 55 5.09 7.82 -31.49
N ALA A 56 5.19 6.61 -32.03
CA ALA A 56 4.24 5.52 -31.72
C ALA A 56 4.29 5.13 -30.23
N TYR A 57 5.48 5.06 -29.66
CA TYR A 57 5.67 4.80 -28.24
C TYR A 57 5.27 6.02 -27.38
N ALA A 58 5.62 7.23 -27.85
CA ALA A 58 5.26 8.46 -27.16
C ALA A 58 3.73 8.57 -26.95
N GLN A 59 2.95 8.30 -27.99
CA GLN A 59 1.49 8.32 -27.93
C GLN A 59 0.95 7.25 -26.99
N LYS A 60 1.49 6.02 -27.06
CA LYS A 60 1.08 4.90 -26.23
C LYS A 60 1.34 5.17 -24.74
N TYR A 61 2.56 5.62 -24.42
CA TYR A 61 2.95 5.94 -23.04
C TYR A 61 2.16 7.13 -22.49
N ALA A 62 1.90 8.14 -23.33
CA ALA A 62 1.05 9.27 -22.96
C ALA A 62 -0.38 8.81 -22.64
N THR A 63 -0.95 7.90 -23.43
CA THR A 63 -2.27 7.33 -23.19
C THR A 63 -2.34 6.62 -21.84
N TRP A 64 -1.40 5.74 -21.54
CA TRP A 64 -1.37 5.02 -20.25
C TRP A 64 -1.17 5.96 -19.07
N ARG A 65 -0.24 6.93 -19.20
CA ARG A 65 0.00 7.93 -18.17
C ARG A 65 -1.25 8.76 -17.90
N VAL A 66 -1.90 9.29 -18.95
CA VAL A 66 -3.09 10.14 -18.81
C VAL A 66 -4.22 9.37 -18.16
N SER A 67 -4.54 8.18 -18.66
CA SER A 67 -5.59 7.33 -18.08
C SER A 67 -5.33 7.05 -16.59
N PHE A 68 -4.09 6.68 -16.23
CA PHE A 68 -3.76 6.38 -14.84
C PHE A 68 -3.82 7.62 -13.93
N VAL A 69 -3.33 8.77 -14.42
CA VAL A 69 -3.40 10.04 -13.69
C VAL A 69 -4.86 10.48 -13.49
N GLU A 70 -5.73 10.25 -14.47
CA GLU A 70 -7.17 10.51 -14.36
C GLU A 70 -7.82 9.61 -13.31
N THR A 71 -7.48 8.33 -13.27
CA THR A 71 -7.92 7.42 -12.22
C THR A 71 -7.49 7.90 -10.83
N LEU A 72 -6.22 8.28 -10.67
CA LEU A 72 -5.72 8.79 -9.38
C LEU A 72 -6.44 10.07 -8.96
N ARG A 73 -6.68 11.01 -9.88
CA ARG A 73 -7.34 12.31 -9.58
C ARG A 73 -8.85 12.16 -9.43
N GLY A 74 -9.49 11.54 -10.41
CA GLY A 74 -10.94 11.49 -10.53
C GLY A 74 -11.57 10.44 -9.61
N LYS A 75 -11.05 9.20 -9.65
CA LYS A 75 -11.61 8.08 -8.89
C LYS A 75 -11.06 8.01 -7.46
N PHE A 76 -9.75 8.19 -7.30
CA PHE A 76 -9.09 8.05 -5.99
C PHE A 76 -8.84 9.37 -5.28
N HIS A 77 -9.22 10.50 -5.89
CA HIS A 77 -9.18 11.84 -5.28
C HIS A 77 -7.80 12.25 -4.74
N TYR A 78 -6.73 11.87 -5.44
CA TYR A 78 -5.39 12.34 -5.10
C TYR A 78 -5.32 13.85 -5.22
N GLU A 79 -4.86 14.51 -4.16
CA GLU A 79 -4.65 15.95 -4.17
C GLU A 79 -3.52 16.33 -5.16
N PRO A 80 -3.65 17.42 -5.92
CA PRO A 80 -2.66 17.82 -6.94
C PRO A 80 -1.23 17.89 -6.41
N GLN A 81 -1.04 18.37 -5.18
CA GLN A 81 0.28 18.48 -4.55
C GLN A 81 0.88 17.13 -4.14
N ARG A 82 0.11 16.06 -4.11
CA ARG A 82 0.56 14.69 -3.78
C ARG A 82 0.74 13.80 -5.00
N LEU A 83 0.43 14.34 -6.19
CA LEU A 83 0.57 13.65 -7.46
C LEU A 83 1.60 14.36 -8.33
N ILE A 84 2.81 13.79 -8.36
CA ILE A 84 3.92 14.27 -9.17
C ILE A 84 3.93 13.48 -10.48
N VAL A 85 3.89 14.19 -11.59
CA VAL A 85 3.93 13.58 -12.92
C VAL A 85 5.13 14.13 -13.68
N LEU A 86 5.98 13.26 -14.19
CA LEU A 86 7.08 13.61 -15.09
C LEU A 86 6.86 12.91 -16.43
N ALA A 87 7.11 13.59 -17.53
CA ALA A 87 6.89 13.06 -18.87
C ALA A 87 8.03 13.39 -19.84
N GLU A 88 8.08 12.68 -20.96
CA GLU A 88 9.10 12.95 -22.00
C GLU A 88 9.01 14.38 -22.53
N THR A 89 7.79 14.90 -22.71
CA THR A 89 7.55 16.25 -23.21
C THR A 89 6.92 17.10 -22.11
N GLN A 90 7.44 18.33 -21.97
CA GLN A 90 6.91 19.29 -21.01
C GLN A 90 5.50 19.74 -21.38
N SER A 91 4.63 19.81 -20.38
CA SER A 91 3.32 20.44 -20.47
C SER A 91 3.01 21.17 -19.16
N GLU A 92 1.87 21.87 -19.10
CA GLU A 92 1.47 22.60 -17.90
C GLU A 92 1.37 21.66 -16.69
N GLY A 93 2.12 21.97 -15.64
CA GLY A 93 2.17 21.16 -14.42
C GLY A 93 2.88 19.81 -14.57
N VAL A 94 3.46 19.50 -15.73
CA VAL A 94 4.18 18.23 -15.99
C VAL A 94 5.59 18.53 -16.50
N PRO A 95 6.60 18.53 -15.61
CA PRO A 95 8.00 18.71 -15.99
C PRO A 95 8.53 17.54 -16.83
N ILE A 96 9.63 17.80 -17.56
CA ILE A 96 10.34 16.77 -18.32
C ILE A 96 10.91 15.69 -17.37
N ALA A 97 10.83 14.44 -17.78
CA ALA A 97 11.37 13.29 -17.05
C ALA A 97 12.89 13.19 -17.21
N THR A 98 13.61 14.12 -16.58
CA THR A 98 15.08 14.12 -16.50
C THR A 98 15.54 13.57 -15.15
N ARG A 99 16.81 13.15 -15.11
CA ARG A 99 17.47 12.73 -13.86
C ARG A 99 17.34 13.77 -12.73
N GLU A 100 17.50 15.04 -13.08
CA GLU A 100 17.45 16.16 -12.13
C GLU A 100 16.03 16.34 -11.58
N ASN A 101 15.01 16.26 -12.43
CA ASN A 101 13.61 16.39 -12.01
C ASN A 101 13.17 15.18 -11.17
N VAL A 102 13.63 13.98 -11.49
CA VAL A 102 13.41 12.79 -10.65
C VAL A 102 14.04 12.99 -9.27
N ARG A 103 15.30 13.41 -9.19
CA ARG A 103 15.98 13.68 -7.91
C ARG A 103 15.28 14.77 -7.10
N ARG A 104 14.81 15.82 -7.76
CA ARG A 104 14.03 16.90 -7.11
C ARG A 104 12.70 16.36 -6.55
N ALA A 105 11.99 15.53 -7.32
CA ALA A 105 10.74 14.90 -6.86
C ALA A 105 10.96 14.06 -5.60
N PHE A 106 12.02 13.25 -5.56
CA PHE A 106 12.35 12.46 -4.37
C PHE A 106 12.78 13.31 -3.17
N ALA A 107 13.52 14.40 -3.40
CA ALA A 107 13.88 15.33 -2.33
C ALA A 107 12.64 16.00 -1.71
N ASP A 108 11.69 16.39 -2.54
CA ASP A 108 10.41 16.98 -2.14
C ASP A 108 9.52 15.97 -1.39
N LEU A 109 9.39 14.74 -1.90
CA LEU A 109 8.68 13.65 -1.23
C LEU A 109 9.29 13.35 0.14
N ARG A 110 10.62 13.26 0.24
CA ARG A 110 11.31 13.05 1.50
C ARG A 110 11.03 14.14 2.55
N ALA A 111 10.89 15.39 2.11
CA ALA A 111 10.60 16.51 2.99
C ALA A 111 9.15 16.50 3.51
N ARG A 112 8.22 15.92 2.76
CA ARG A 112 6.77 15.98 3.05
C ARG A 112 6.19 14.71 3.66
N MET A 113 6.72 13.56 3.28
CA MET A 113 6.18 12.26 3.72
C MET A 113 6.50 11.96 5.17
N THR A 114 5.58 11.26 5.82
CA THR A 114 5.69 10.69 7.16
C THR A 114 5.72 9.15 7.11
N ARG A 115 5.84 8.50 8.28
CA ARG A 115 5.88 7.03 8.37
C ARG A 115 4.55 6.36 8.07
N ASP A 116 3.45 7.08 8.20
CA ASP A 116 2.11 6.57 8.00
C ASP A 116 1.66 6.68 6.53
N ASP A 117 2.43 7.42 5.72
CA ASP A 117 2.10 7.69 4.33
C ASP A 117 2.47 6.54 3.40
N GLN A 118 1.87 6.55 2.22
CA GLN A 118 2.18 5.62 1.14
C GLN A 118 2.58 6.37 -0.11
N LEU A 119 3.66 5.93 -0.77
CA LEU A 119 4.09 6.41 -2.08
C LEU A 119 3.97 5.31 -3.12
N LEU A 120 3.27 5.61 -4.21
CA LEU A 120 3.38 4.86 -5.45
C LEU A 120 4.43 5.51 -6.35
N VAL A 121 5.34 4.70 -6.90
CA VAL A 121 6.23 5.07 -8.01
C VAL A 121 5.88 4.19 -9.20
N LEU A 122 5.37 4.79 -10.27
CA LEU A 122 5.05 4.09 -11.52
C LEU A 122 6.00 4.57 -12.63
N LEU A 123 6.73 3.62 -13.22
CA LEU A 123 7.66 3.84 -14.32
C LEU A 123 7.07 3.27 -15.62
N ILE A 124 6.83 4.14 -16.61
CA ILE A 124 6.32 3.81 -17.94
C ILE A 124 7.37 4.23 -18.96
N GLY A 125 7.81 3.33 -19.81
CA GLY A 125 8.84 3.65 -20.81
C GLY A 125 9.66 2.45 -21.23
N HIS A 126 10.89 2.72 -21.63
CA HIS A 126 11.89 1.70 -21.94
C HIS A 126 12.87 1.50 -20.78
N GLY A 127 13.38 0.28 -20.68
CA GLY A 127 14.50 -0.07 -19.83
C GLY A 127 15.63 -0.66 -20.65
N THR A 128 16.87 -0.43 -20.23
CA THR A 128 18.07 -0.96 -20.87
C THR A 128 18.89 -1.74 -19.87
N SER A 129 19.18 -3.01 -20.19
CA SER A 129 20.11 -3.83 -19.41
C SER A 129 21.55 -3.42 -19.68
N LEU A 130 22.38 -3.46 -18.65
CA LEU A 130 23.82 -3.23 -18.77
C LEU A 130 24.57 -4.57 -18.81
N ASP A 131 24.47 -5.38 -17.76
CA ASP A 131 25.26 -6.60 -17.58
C ASP A 131 24.56 -7.68 -16.72
N GLY A 132 23.25 -7.77 -16.83
CA GLY A 132 22.45 -8.79 -16.12
C GLY A 132 22.05 -8.45 -14.72
N ASP A 133 22.91 -7.84 -13.90
CA ASP A 133 22.62 -7.45 -12.52
C ASP A 133 22.21 -5.98 -12.37
N GLU A 134 22.36 -5.19 -13.42
CA GLU A 134 22.02 -3.77 -13.43
C GLU A 134 21.22 -3.43 -14.71
N ALA A 135 20.23 -2.57 -14.54
CA ALA A 135 19.45 -2.02 -15.64
C ALA A 135 19.19 -0.55 -15.40
N LYS A 136 18.80 0.17 -16.43
CA LYS A 136 18.44 1.58 -16.38
C LYS A 136 17.01 1.78 -16.81
N PHE A 137 16.37 2.78 -16.20
CA PHE A 137 15.16 3.36 -16.72
C PHE A 137 15.55 4.54 -17.62
N ASN A 138 15.08 4.52 -18.86
CA ASN A 138 15.48 5.49 -19.88
C ASN A 138 14.75 6.83 -19.68
N LEU A 139 15.50 7.85 -19.33
CA LEU A 139 15.01 9.20 -19.11
C LEU A 139 15.32 10.11 -20.32
N VAL A 140 14.78 11.32 -20.31
CA VAL A 140 15.22 12.35 -21.25
C VAL A 140 16.60 12.87 -20.79
N GLY A 141 17.63 12.57 -21.57
CA GLY A 141 19.02 12.80 -21.19
C GLY A 141 19.65 11.61 -20.45
N PRO A 142 20.47 11.83 -19.43
CA PRO A 142 21.11 10.73 -18.70
C PRO A 142 20.12 9.87 -17.93
N ASP A 143 20.22 8.56 -18.07
CA ASP A 143 19.37 7.57 -17.40
C ASP A 143 19.71 7.42 -15.92
N LEU A 144 18.79 6.81 -15.17
CA LEU A 144 19.01 6.34 -13.80
C LEU A 144 19.03 4.82 -13.76
N SER A 145 20.07 4.26 -13.13
CA SER A 145 20.16 2.82 -12.89
C SER A 145 19.24 2.36 -11.76
N ALA A 146 18.95 1.06 -11.71
CA ALA A 146 18.15 0.46 -10.65
C ALA A 146 18.76 0.72 -9.27
N SER A 147 20.10 0.69 -9.15
CA SER A 147 20.81 1.04 -7.93
C SER A 147 20.60 2.51 -7.55
N GLU A 148 20.67 3.45 -8.49
CA GLU A 148 20.41 4.88 -8.22
C GLU A 148 18.95 5.12 -7.79
N TRP A 149 17.96 4.44 -8.39
CA TRP A 149 16.57 4.48 -7.93
C TRP A 149 16.46 3.96 -6.50
N GLY A 150 17.15 2.85 -6.18
CA GLY A 150 17.20 2.32 -4.81
C GLY A 150 17.75 3.31 -3.80
N ASP A 151 18.81 4.05 -4.16
CA ASP A 151 19.41 5.07 -3.30
C ASP A 151 18.47 6.26 -3.05
N LEU A 152 17.72 6.67 -4.07
CA LEU A 152 16.71 7.73 -3.94
C LEU A 152 15.53 7.31 -3.03
N MET A 153 15.13 6.04 -3.08
CA MET A 153 14.00 5.51 -2.31
C MET A 153 14.37 5.08 -0.89
N ARG A 154 15.64 4.76 -0.62
CA ARG A 154 16.10 4.25 0.69
C ARG A 154 15.78 5.19 1.86
N PRO A 155 15.97 6.52 1.75
CA PRO A 155 15.70 7.44 2.86
C PRO A 155 14.24 7.84 3.02
N LEU A 156 13.33 7.37 2.16
CA LEU A 156 11.91 7.73 2.25
C LEU A 156 11.24 7.01 3.43
N PRO A 157 10.45 7.72 4.21
CA PRO A 157 9.60 7.10 5.22
C PRO A 157 8.35 6.48 4.57
N GLY A 158 7.61 5.71 5.37
CA GLY A 158 6.31 5.18 4.96
C GLY A 158 6.38 3.92 4.10
N ARG A 159 5.24 3.58 3.52
CA ARG A 159 5.08 2.40 2.65
C ARG A 159 5.40 2.78 1.20
N LEU A 160 6.22 1.97 0.54
CA LEU A 160 6.56 2.18 -0.86
C LEU A 160 5.97 1.08 -1.74
N VAL A 161 5.31 1.51 -2.81
CA VAL A 161 4.83 0.65 -3.90
C VAL A 161 5.56 1.09 -5.16
N VAL A 162 6.33 0.20 -5.75
CA VAL A 162 7.10 0.50 -6.96
C VAL A 162 6.65 -0.43 -8.08
N VAL A 163 6.27 0.15 -9.20
CA VAL A 163 5.83 -0.59 -10.38
C VAL A 163 6.69 -0.15 -11.55
N ASN A 164 7.64 -1.00 -11.93
CA ASN A 164 8.44 -0.80 -13.13
C ASN A 164 7.85 -1.64 -14.27
N THR A 165 7.21 -0.96 -15.20
CA THR A 165 6.50 -1.60 -16.32
C THR A 165 7.36 -1.79 -17.57
N THR A 166 8.66 -1.51 -17.49
CA THR A 166 9.55 -1.49 -18.67
C THR A 166 10.15 -2.86 -18.99
N GLY A 167 10.69 -3.01 -20.20
CA GLY A 167 11.63 -4.08 -20.48
C GLY A 167 12.85 -4.01 -19.56
N ALA A 168 13.62 -5.10 -19.44
CA ALA A 168 14.78 -5.20 -18.54
C ALA A 168 14.51 -4.78 -17.09
N SER A 169 13.26 -4.86 -16.60
CA SER A 169 12.89 -4.38 -15.27
C SER A 169 13.30 -5.31 -14.13
N PHE A 170 13.65 -6.56 -14.39
CA PHE A 170 14.01 -7.56 -13.37
C PHE A 170 15.09 -7.09 -12.36
N PRO A 171 16.21 -6.45 -12.75
CA PRO A 171 17.21 -5.99 -11.81
C PRO A 171 16.67 -4.98 -10.79
N PHE A 172 15.65 -4.18 -11.16
CA PHE A 172 14.99 -3.26 -10.24
C PHE A 172 14.35 -3.98 -9.05
N LEU A 173 13.77 -5.16 -9.27
CA LEU A 173 13.16 -5.92 -8.19
C LEU A 173 14.16 -6.18 -7.06
N ARG A 174 15.37 -6.67 -7.38
CA ARG A 174 16.42 -6.93 -6.38
C ARG A 174 16.95 -5.66 -5.72
N LYS A 175 17.12 -4.58 -6.49
CA LYS A 175 17.69 -3.31 -6.01
C LYS A 175 16.71 -2.51 -5.16
N LEU A 176 15.40 -2.67 -5.40
CA LEU A 176 14.34 -1.93 -4.71
C LEU A 176 13.68 -2.73 -3.59
N ALA A 177 13.91 -4.04 -3.52
CA ALA A 177 13.38 -4.88 -2.47
C ALA A 177 13.70 -4.33 -1.07
N GLY A 178 12.77 -4.47 -0.16
CA GLY A 178 12.93 -4.03 1.21
C GLY A 178 11.70 -4.30 2.07
N LYS A 179 11.90 -4.36 3.37
CA LYS A 179 10.80 -4.62 4.32
C LYS A 179 9.68 -3.57 4.18
N GLY A 180 8.45 -4.04 4.02
CA GLY A 180 7.28 -3.17 3.89
C GLY A 180 7.14 -2.49 2.53
N ARG A 181 7.89 -2.93 1.53
CA ARG A 181 7.77 -2.48 0.14
C ARG A 181 7.03 -3.50 -0.69
N VAL A 182 6.30 -3.01 -1.69
CA VAL A 182 5.72 -3.82 -2.76
C VAL A 182 6.42 -3.43 -4.05
N VAL A 183 7.12 -4.36 -4.68
CA VAL A 183 7.85 -4.11 -5.93
C VAL A 183 7.29 -5.03 -7.02
N LEU A 184 6.84 -4.42 -8.11
CA LEU A 184 6.36 -5.09 -9.31
C LEU A 184 7.31 -4.79 -10.47
N THR A 185 7.60 -5.81 -11.28
CA THR A 185 8.35 -5.68 -12.54
C THR A 185 7.60 -6.38 -13.67
N ALA A 186 7.75 -5.91 -14.90
CA ALA A 186 7.11 -6.52 -16.07
C ALA A 186 7.87 -7.73 -16.61
N THR A 187 9.16 -7.86 -16.27
CA THR A 187 10.03 -8.91 -16.80
C THR A 187 10.74 -9.69 -15.69
N ASP A 188 11.06 -10.96 -15.96
CA ASP A 188 11.76 -11.88 -15.05
C ASP A 188 13.26 -12.03 -15.39
N ALA A 189 13.73 -11.36 -16.44
CA ALA A 189 15.14 -11.37 -16.84
C ALA A 189 15.58 -10.02 -17.40
N ALA A 190 16.84 -9.65 -17.14
CA ALA A 190 17.45 -8.44 -17.66
C ALA A 190 17.58 -8.45 -19.20
N ALA A 191 17.65 -9.64 -19.81
CA ALA A 191 17.72 -9.79 -21.26
C ALA A 191 16.41 -9.50 -22.01
N GLN A 192 15.29 -9.38 -21.29
CA GLN A 192 13.98 -9.06 -21.88
C GLN A 192 13.83 -7.55 -22.06
N GLN A 193 14.45 -7.03 -23.12
CA GLN A 193 14.52 -5.59 -23.42
C GLN A 193 13.45 -5.12 -24.41
N PHE A 194 12.52 -5.99 -24.80
CA PHE A 194 11.43 -5.64 -25.69
C PHE A 194 10.40 -4.73 -25.00
N GLU A 195 9.61 -4.04 -25.85
CA GLU A 195 8.44 -3.32 -25.35
C GLU A 195 7.51 -4.27 -24.61
N THR A 196 6.96 -3.80 -23.50
CA THR A 196 6.05 -4.55 -22.65
C THR A 196 4.59 -4.15 -22.91
N VAL A 197 3.67 -5.08 -22.71
CA VAL A 197 2.21 -4.81 -22.69
C VAL A 197 1.65 -4.75 -21.26
N PHE A 198 2.46 -5.10 -20.27
CA PHE A 198 2.09 -5.06 -18.86
C PHE A 198 1.48 -3.72 -18.41
N PRO A 199 2.02 -2.53 -18.82
CA PRO A 199 1.48 -1.24 -18.38
C PRO A 199 0.02 -1.04 -18.81
N GLU A 200 -0.38 -1.52 -19.99
CA GLU A 200 -1.77 -1.42 -20.46
C GLU A 200 -2.73 -2.12 -19.50
N PHE A 201 -2.42 -3.35 -19.16
CA PHE A 201 -3.28 -4.14 -18.26
C PHE A 201 -3.21 -3.65 -16.82
N PHE A 202 -2.03 -3.21 -16.35
CA PHE A 202 -1.88 -2.68 -15.01
C PHE A 202 -2.70 -1.40 -14.80
N VAL A 203 -2.65 -0.46 -15.75
CA VAL A 203 -3.43 0.77 -15.69
C VAL A 203 -4.93 0.46 -15.74
N ARG A 204 -5.34 -0.41 -16.67
CA ARG A 204 -6.75 -0.80 -16.83
C ARG A 204 -7.33 -1.51 -15.60
N ALA A 205 -6.52 -2.22 -14.82
CA ALA A 205 -6.98 -2.96 -13.64
C ALA A 205 -7.76 -2.08 -12.64
N PHE A 206 -7.45 -0.81 -12.54
CA PHE A 206 -8.10 0.09 -11.58
C PHE A 206 -9.45 0.62 -12.05
N ASP A 207 -9.80 0.42 -13.32
CA ASP A 207 -11.08 0.85 -13.91
C ASP A 207 -11.95 -0.34 -14.36
N ASP A 208 -11.39 -1.55 -14.41
CA ASP A 208 -12.10 -2.75 -14.80
C ASP A 208 -12.63 -3.50 -13.55
N PRO A 209 -13.96 -3.65 -13.40
CA PRO A 209 -14.55 -4.40 -12.28
C PRO A 209 -14.08 -5.86 -12.20
N ALA A 210 -13.58 -6.45 -13.30
CA ALA A 210 -13.06 -7.81 -13.31
C ALA A 210 -11.75 -7.96 -12.51
N ALA A 211 -11.07 -6.85 -12.22
CA ALA A 211 -9.87 -6.85 -11.40
C ALA A 211 -10.15 -7.00 -9.89
N ASP A 212 -11.34 -6.64 -9.42
CA ASP A 212 -11.80 -6.83 -8.03
C ASP A 212 -12.16 -8.32 -7.80
N LEU A 213 -11.15 -9.14 -7.50
CA LEU A 213 -11.29 -10.59 -7.40
C LEU A 213 -12.05 -11.03 -6.14
N ASP A 214 -11.88 -10.33 -5.04
CA ASP A 214 -12.55 -10.62 -3.77
C ASP A 214 -13.90 -9.89 -3.61
N ARG A 215 -14.22 -9.02 -4.58
CA ARG A 215 -15.47 -8.26 -4.67
C ARG A 215 -15.72 -7.35 -3.47
N ASN A 216 -14.66 -6.73 -3.00
CA ASN A 216 -14.71 -5.75 -1.91
C ASN A 216 -14.92 -4.31 -2.41
N LEU A 217 -15.09 -4.10 -3.71
CA LEU A 217 -15.25 -2.83 -4.43
C LEU A 217 -13.98 -1.98 -4.50
N ARG A 218 -12.84 -2.58 -4.21
CA ARG A 218 -11.51 -1.96 -4.28
C ARG A 218 -10.57 -2.89 -5.04
N VAL A 219 -9.56 -2.33 -5.67
CA VAL A 219 -8.51 -3.11 -6.32
C VAL A 219 -7.22 -2.94 -5.53
N SER A 220 -6.78 -4.02 -4.88
CA SER A 220 -5.48 -4.09 -4.20
C SER A 220 -4.35 -4.19 -5.22
N MET A 221 -3.11 -3.95 -4.76
CA MET A 221 -1.92 -4.14 -5.61
C MET A 221 -1.75 -5.59 -6.06
N TRP A 222 -2.16 -6.54 -5.25
CA TRP A 222 -2.18 -7.96 -5.63
C TRP A 222 -3.16 -8.25 -6.76
N GLU A 223 -4.35 -7.69 -6.68
CA GLU A 223 -5.39 -7.89 -7.70
C GLU A 223 -5.01 -7.21 -9.01
N ALA A 224 -4.49 -5.98 -8.96
CA ALA A 224 -3.96 -5.29 -10.13
C ALA A 224 -2.82 -6.09 -10.79
N PHE A 225 -1.91 -6.64 -10.00
CA PHE A 225 -0.83 -7.51 -10.47
C PHE A 225 -1.36 -8.79 -11.12
N THR A 226 -2.32 -9.46 -10.48
CA THR A 226 -2.91 -10.72 -10.96
C THR A 226 -3.66 -10.49 -12.27
N TYR A 227 -4.48 -9.43 -12.33
CA TYR A 227 -5.21 -9.02 -13.53
C TYR A 227 -4.25 -8.70 -14.68
N ALA A 228 -3.23 -7.89 -14.43
CA ALA A 228 -2.24 -7.52 -15.44
C ALA A 228 -1.44 -8.73 -15.93
N SER A 229 -1.02 -9.62 -15.04
CA SER A 229 -0.30 -10.85 -15.39
C SER A 229 -1.14 -11.79 -16.26
N ALA A 230 -2.44 -11.91 -15.97
CA ALA A 230 -3.38 -12.68 -16.78
C ALA A 230 -3.57 -12.05 -18.17
N GLY A 231 -3.71 -10.72 -18.22
CA GLY A 231 -3.85 -9.97 -19.47
C GLY A 231 -2.62 -10.10 -20.37
N VAL A 232 -1.42 -10.00 -19.81
CA VAL A 232 -0.15 -10.22 -20.55
C VAL A 232 -0.13 -11.62 -21.16
N ARG A 233 -0.38 -12.66 -20.39
CA ARG A 233 -0.42 -14.04 -20.88
C ARG A 233 -1.42 -14.22 -22.01
N GLN A 234 -2.65 -13.75 -21.82
CA GLN A 234 -3.70 -13.84 -22.81
C GLN A 234 -3.35 -13.10 -24.11
N TRP A 235 -2.68 -11.96 -24.00
CA TRP A 235 -2.23 -11.19 -25.17
C TRP A 235 -1.24 -11.99 -26.03
N PHE A 236 -0.23 -12.66 -25.41
CA PHE A 236 0.72 -13.50 -26.15
C PHE A 236 0.06 -14.74 -26.72
N GLU A 237 -0.82 -15.40 -25.95
CA GLU A 237 -1.60 -16.57 -26.42
C GLU A 237 -2.45 -16.24 -27.66
N GLN A 238 -3.17 -15.11 -27.65
CA GLN A 238 -3.97 -14.66 -28.80
C GLN A 238 -3.14 -14.39 -30.06
N LYS A 239 -1.90 -14.01 -29.89
CA LYS A 239 -0.96 -13.78 -31.01
C LYS A 239 -0.21 -15.05 -31.45
N GLY A 240 -0.39 -16.16 -30.75
CA GLY A 240 0.36 -17.38 -31.00
C GLY A 240 1.87 -17.23 -30.75
N GLN A 241 2.25 -16.33 -29.84
CA GLN A 241 3.63 -16.00 -29.50
C GLN A 241 4.01 -16.55 -28.13
N LEU A 242 5.29 -16.90 -27.97
CA LEU A 242 5.84 -17.16 -26.64
C LEU A 242 5.91 -15.86 -25.85
N ALA A 243 5.49 -15.90 -24.60
CA ALA A 243 5.56 -14.74 -23.73
C ALA A 243 7.00 -14.33 -23.47
N THR A 244 7.34 -13.08 -23.85
CA THR A 244 8.62 -12.43 -23.54
C THR A 244 8.54 -11.56 -22.28
N GLU A 245 7.38 -11.49 -21.68
CA GLU A 245 7.12 -10.81 -20.43
C GLU A 245 6.64 -11.81 -19.39
N ARG A 246 7.21 -11.73 -18.21
CA ARG A 246 6.76 -12.45 -17.01
C ARG A 246 6.76 -11.50 -15.84
N PRO A 247 5.61 -10.90 -15.55
CA PRO A 247 5.51 -9.99 -14.41
C PRO A 247 5.80 -10.69 -13.09
N LEU A 248 6.58 -10.01 -12.24
CA LEU A 248 6.99 -10.49 -10.93
C LEU A 248 6.58 -9.50 -9.84
N LEU A 249 6.29 -10.04 -8.66
CA LEU A 249 6.04 -9.28 -7.43
C LEU A 249 6.96 -9.78 -6.32
N ASP A 250 7.55 -8.85 -5.56
CA ASP A 250 8.18 -9.08 -4.26
C ASP A 250 7.58 -8.11 -3.25
N ASP A 251 7.00 -8.64 -2.18
CA ASP A 251 6.56 -7.86 -1.02
C ASP A 251 7.09 -8.41 0.31
N THR A 252 7.93 -9.42 0.23
CA THR A 252 8.67 -9.97 1.38
C THR A 252 9.95 -9.19 1.64
N GLY A 253 10.46 -8.47 0.63
CA GLY A 253 11.75 -7.77 0.68
C GLY A 253 12.95 -8.68 0.45
N ALA A 254 12.73 -9.91 -0.01
CA ALA A 254 13.79 -10.87 -0.28
C ALA A 254 14.53 -10.59 -1.61
N GLY A 255 13.96 -9.77 -2.48
CA GLY A 255 14.48 -9.53 -3.83
C GLY A 255 14.34 -10.72 -4.77
N ILE A 256 13.40 -11.62 -4.45
CA ILE A 256 13.08 -12.83 -5.24
C ILE A 256 11.64 -12.66 -5.70
N GLY A 257 11.44 -12.19 -6.92
CA GLY A 257 10.10 -12.01 -7.45
C GLY A 257 9.37 -13.31 -7.72
N ARG A 258 8.05 -13.26 -7.60
CA ARG A 258 7.15 -14.37 -7.86
C ARG A 258 6.08 -13.99 -8.87
N GLU A 259 5.71 -14.94 -9.70
CA GLU A 259 4.57 -14.81 -10.62
C GLU A 259 3.25 -14.95 -9.84
N ALA A 260 2.17 -14.34 -10.35
CA ALA A 260 0.85 -14.39 -9.72
C ALA A 260 0.29 -15.81 -9.52
N GLN A 261 0.66 -16.76 -10.41
CA GLN A 261 0.23 -18.16 -10.32
C GLN A 261 0.97 -18.96 -9.25
N ASN A 262 2.18 -18.52 -8.88
CA ASN A 262 3.06 -19.20 -7.94
C ASN A 262 3.66 -18.21 -6.92
N PRO A 263 2.83 -17.54 -6.11
CA PRO A 263 3.28 -16.44 -5.26
C PRO A 263 4.20 -16.89 -4.11
N GLY A 264 4.18 -18.16 -3.73
CA GLY A 264 4.91 -18.61 -2.56
C GLY A 264 4.46 -17.86 -1.31
N THR A 265 5.40 -17.12 -0.68
CA THR A 265 5.14 -16.26 0.49
C THR A 265 4.84 -14.81 0.13
N ASP A 266 4.98 -14.43 -1.15
CA ASP A 266 4.68 -13.09 -1.63
C ASP A 266 3.17 -12.85 -1.80
N GLY A 267 2.77 -11.60 -1.79
CA GLY A 267 1.40 -11.15 -1.97
C GLY A 267 0.68 -10.78 -0.67
N ALA A 268 1.25 -11.06 0.49
CA ALA A 268 0.59 -10.75 1.77
C ALA A 268 0.41 -9.24 1.98
N ILE A 269 1.45 -8.44 1.72
CA ILE A 269 1.39 -6.98 1.82
C ILE A 269 0.61 -6.39 0.64
N ALA A 270 0.82 -6.92 -0.56
CA ALA A 270 0.15 -6.42 -1.76
C ALA A 270 -1.37 -6.58 -1.70
N ARG A 271 -1.91 -7.62 -1.03
CA ARG A 271 -3.36 -7.85 -0.85
C ARG A 271 -4.03 -6.79 0.02
N VAL A 272 -3.30 -6.17 0.93
CA VAL A 272 -3.80 -5.13 1.84
C VAL A 272 -3.27 -3.74 1.47
N THR A 273 -2.64 -3.60 0.31
CA THR A 273 -2.12 -2.35 -0.21
C THR A 273 -3.03 -1.85 -1.33
N TYR A 274 -3.68 -0.73 -1.09
CA TYR A 274 -4.59 -0.07 -2.04
C TYR A 274 -4.02 1.28 -2.44
N LEU A 275 -4.20 1.66 -3.71
CA LEU A 275 -3.91 3.02 -4.18
C LEU A 275 -5.02 3.99 -3.77
N GLU A 276 -6.24 3.51 -3.78
CA GLU A 276 -7.37 4.26 -3.25
C GLU A 276 -7.08 4.61 -1.78
N PRO A 277 -7.20 5.90 -1.38
CA PRO A 277 -7.10 6.27 0.02
C PRO A 277 -8.06 5.43 0.85
N ASP A 278 -7.63 5.03 2.05
CA ASP A 278 -8.58 4.43 2.97
C ASP A 278 -9.70 5.43 3.14
N ALA A 279 -10.83 5.13 2.57
CA ALA A 279 -11.96 5.98 2.75
C ALA A 279 -12.12 6.18 4.26
N VAL A 280 -11.97 7.42 4.75
CA VAL A 280 -12.93 7.83 5.78
C VAL A 280 -14.25 7.50 5.09
N LEU A 281 -14.83 6.34 5.44
CA LEU A 281 -16.09 5.89 4.87
C LEU A 281 -16.98 7.12 4.84
N ALA A 282 -17.12 7.76 3.67
CA ALA A 282 -18.24 8.64 3.42
C ALA A 282 -19.43 7.69 3.54
N LEU A 283 -19.82 7.48 4.80
CA LEU A 283 -20.88 6.54 5.11
C LEU A 283 -22.08 7.05 4.33
N PRO A 284 -22.70 6.21 3.49
CA PRO A 284 -23.87 6.60 2.77
C PRO A 284 -24.86 7.27 3.73
N ALA A 285 -25.62 8.23 3.28
CA ALA A 285 -26.68 8.85 4.09
C ALA A 285 -27.66 7.81 4.67
N ASP A 286 -27.76 6.64 4.04
CA ASP A 286 -28.42 5.45 4.61
C ASP A 286 -27.56 4.89 5.75
N THR A 287 -27.99 5.16 6.99
CA THR A 287 -27.34 4.70 8.21
C THR A 287 -27.20 3.17 8.30
N ARG A 288 -28.11 2.43 7.65
CA ARG A 288 -28.09 0.95 7.62
C ARG A 288 -27.01 0.44 6.66
N LEU A 289 -26.89 1.04 5.47
CA LEU A 289 -25.83 0.73 4.52
C LEU A 289 -24.46 1.08 5.12
N ALA A 290 -24.36 2.25 5.75
CA ALA A 290 -23.18 2.67 6.50
C ALA A 290 -22.77 1.70 7.62
N GLY A 291 -23.75 1.13 8.32
CA GLY A 291 -23.52 0.11 9.36
C GLY A 291 -22.99 -1.20 8.75
N LEU A 292 -23.53 -1.63 7.62
CA LEU A 292 -23.06 -2.83 6.91
C LEU A 292 -21.64 -2.66 6.40
N MET A 293 -21.29 -1.51 5.85
CA MET A 293 -19.94 -1.23 5.35
C MET A 293 -18.91 -1.19 6.49
N ARG A 294 -19.25 -0.58 7.62
CA ARG A 294 -18.38 -0.64 8.82
C ARG A 294 -18.17 -2.07 9.31
N ARG A 295 -19.24 -2.84 9.41
CA ARG A 295 -19.15 -4.24 9.86
C ARG A 295 -18.31 -5.08 8.91
N ARG A 296 -18.40 -4.85 7.60
CA ARG A 296 -17.57 -5.51 6.61
C ARG A 296 -16.09 -5.18 6.82
N ALA A 297 -15.73 -3.91 7.00
CA ALA A 297 -14.35 -3.48 7.25
C ALA A 297 -13.77 -4.09 8.55
N GLU A 298 -14.57 -4.20 9.62
CA GLU A 298 -14.17 -4.88 10.85
C GLU A 298 -13.87 -6.37 10.63
N LEU A 299 -14.70 -7.04 9.84
CA LEU A 299 -14.51 -8.46 9.51
C LEU A 299 -13.28 -8.69 8.64
N ASP A 300 -13.01 -7.80 7.68
CA ASP A 300 -11.81 -7.86 6.87
C ASP A 300 -10.54 -7.70 7.74
N THR A 301 -10.56 -6.79 8.72
CA THR A 301 -9.48 -6.64 9.70
C THR A 301 -9.29 -7.92 10.53
N GLN A 302 -10.38 -8.52 11.02
CA GLN A 302 -10.32 -9.78 11.78
C GLN A 302 -9.79 -10.94 10.95
N LEU A 303 -10.13 -10.98 9.66
CA LEU A 303 -9.62 -11.98 8.72
C LEU A 303 -8.10 -11.86 8.54
N GLU A 304 -7.60 -10.65 8.37
CA GLU A 304 -6.15 -10.42 8.24
C GLU A 304 -5.40 -10.75 9.55
N GLU A 305 -5.97 -10.41 10.71
CA GLU A 305 -5.42 -10.80 12.01
C GLU A 305 -5.40 -12.34 12.20
N LEU A 306 -6.44 -13.04 11.75
CA LEU A 306 -6.48 -14.50 11.79
C LEU A 306 -5.41 -15.11 10.89
N LYS A 307 -5.27 -14.61 9.65
CA LYS A 307 -4.23 -15.04 8.71
C LYS A 307 -2.82 -14.82 9.28
N ALA A 308 -2.57 -13.67 9.92
CA ALA A 308 -1.28 -13.38 10.55
C ALA A 308 -0.93 -14.35 11.69
N ARG A 309 -1.93 -14.94 12.34
CA ARG A 309 -1.76 -15.91 13.44
C ARG A 309 -1.87 -17.37 12.99
N LYS A 310 -1.90 -17.65 11.70
CA LYS A 310 -2.09 -19.00 11.16
C LYS A 310 -1.12 -20.03 11.76
N GLU A 311 0.17 -19.70 11.78
CA GLU A 311 1.22 -20.60 12.28
C GLU A 311 1.15 -20.86 13.80
N SER A 312 0.55 -19.94 14.56
CA SER A 312 0.40 -20.02 16.01
C SER A 312 -0.97 -20.53 16.47
N THR A 313 -1.88 -20.80 15.54
CA THR A 313 -3.24 -21.27 15.82
C THR A 313 -3.36 -22.77 15.45
N PRO A 314 -3.94 -23.62 16.31
CA PRO A 314 -4.20 -25.01 15.95
C PRO A 314 -5.02 -25.11 14.66
N PRO A 315 -4.69 -26.01 13.70
CA PRO A 315 -5.31 -26.05 12.38
C PRO A 315 -6.84 -26.12 12.42
N ASP A 316 -7.42 -27.00 13.21
CA ASP A 316 -8.88 -27.18 13.32
C ASP A 316 -9.57 -25.89 13.80
N ARG A 317 -8.93 -25.16 14.72
CA ARG A 317 -9.45 -23.89 15.22
C ARG A 317 -9.29 -22.77 14.18
N TYR A 318 -8.16 -22.75 13.48
CA TYR A 318 -7.93 -21.80 12.41
C TYR A 318 -8.99 -21.95 11.30
N ASP A 319 -9.24 -23.18 10.86
CA ASP A 319 -10.21 -23.46 9.79
C ASP A 319 -11.63 -23.12 10.20
N ALA A 320 -12.03 -23.42 11.44
CA ALA A 320 -13.35 -23.05 11.95
C ALA A 320 -13.54 -21.54 12.08
N ASP A 321 -12.53 -20.80 12.58
CA ASP A 321 -12.58 -19.34 12.69
C ASP A 321 -12.56 -18.69 11.31
N LEU A 322 -11.79 -19.24 10.36
CA LEU A 322 -11.72 -18.78 8.97
C LEU A 322 -13.07 -18.95 8.26
N GLU A 323 -13.67 -20.12 8.35
CA GLU A 323 -14.99 -20.40 7.76
C GLU A 323 -16.05 -19.44 8.29
N LYS A 324 -16.10 -19.23 9.60
CA LYS A 324 -17.03 -18.32 10.24
C LYS A 324 -16.90 -16.89 9.74
N LEU A 325 -15.66 -16.37 9.64
CA LEU A 325 -15.40 -15.03 9.13
C LEU A 325 -15.79 -14.91 7.65
N LEU A 326 -15.41 -15.87 6.82
CA LEU A 326 -15.74 -15.85 5.38
C LEU A 326 -17.25 -15.90 5.11
N VAL A 327 -17.99 -16.70 5.86
CA VAL A 327 -19.47 -16.77 5.76
C VAL A 327 -20.10 -15.43 6.16
N GLU A 328 -19.65 -14.81 7.24
CA GLU A 328 -20.17 -13.52 7.68
C GLU A 328 -19.83 -12.41 6.68
N ILE A 329 -18.60 -12.37 6.15
CA ILE A 329 -18.17 -11.47 5.09
C ILE A 329 -19.06 -11.62 3.84
N ALA A 330 -19.28 -12.84 3.38
CA ALA A 330 -20.13 -13.11 2.21
C ALA A 330 -21.58 -12.62 2.43
N ARG A 331 -22.14 -12.86 3.61
CA ARG A 331 -23.49 -12.41 3.99
C ARG A 331 -23.61 -10.89 4.00
N ILE A 332 -22.66 -10.19 4.63
CA ILE A 332 -22.66 -8.72 4.68
C ILE A 332 -22.48 -8.14 3.27
N SER A 333 -21.57 -8.70 2.46
CA SER A 333 -21.35 -8.26 1.08
C SER A 333 -22.60 -8.44 0.21
N ALA A 334 -23.35 -9.52 0.38
CA ALA A 334 -24.62 -9.72 -0.30
C ALA A 334 -25.66 -8.66 0.10
N GLN A 335 -25.72 -8.29 1.39
CA GLN A 335 -26.64 -7.24 1.87
C GLN A 335 -26.25 -5.84 1.37
N ILE A 336 -24.95 -5.53 1.24
CA ILE A 336 -24.47 -4.28 0.66
C ILE A 336 -24.90 -4.20 -0.80
N ARG A 337 -24.63 -5.24 -1.61
CA ARG A 337 -25.02 -5.29 -3.04
C ARG A 337 -26.52 -5.17 -3.28
N ALA A 338 -27.35 -5.69 -2.37
CA ALA A 338 -28.81 -5.58 -2.50
C ALA A 338 -29.32 -4.15 -2.25
N LYS A 339 -28.48 -3.24 -1.78
CA LYS A 339 -28.82 -1.86 -1.41
C LYS A 339 -28.03 -0.81 -2.21
N SER A 340 -27.00 -1.22 -2.94
CA SER A 340 -26.27 -0.40 -3.92
C SER A 340 -26.93 -0.51 -5.28
#